data_717f38df6df5c4f479ddecf94fb996e3
#
_entry.id   717f38df6df5c4f479ddecf94fb996e3
#
_cell.length_a   1.000
_cell.length_b   1.000
_cell.length_c   1.000
_cell.angle_alpha   90.00
_cell.angle_beta   90.00
_cell.angle_gamma   90.00
#
_symmetry.space_group_name_H-M   'P 1'
#
loop_
_entity.id
_entity.type
_entity.pdbx_description
1 polymer ?
#
loop_
_entity_poly.entity_id
_entity_poly.type
_entity_poly.pdbx_seq_one_letter_code
_entity_poly.pdbx_strand_id
1 'polypeptide(L)'
;MAGLINELIDILRGQLQNYDELLVLGTEKRNVIVNNDTQMLQKITQAENSIIGRNQRMENKRLEVIKNIANVLNYDANELTMSSLAELIKGQEEHGELVEVRDKLKETLDALKVENDRNAKLLESSIDFINLSVDLMRIPDNNESYHRQRKRQPGEEKGFFDAKR
;
A
#
# COMPACT_ATOMS: atom_id res chain seq x y z
N MET A 1 4.13 29.42 -11.97
CA MET A 1 3.46 28.83 -10.78
C MET A 1 2.25 28.00 -11.19
N ALA A 2 1.26 28.54 -11.86
CA ALA A 2 0.08 27.78 -12.32
C ALA A 2 0.43 26.49 -13.09
N GLY A 3 1.40 26.53 -14.00
CA GLY A 3 1.88 25.35 -14.71
C GLY A 3 2.42 24.23 -13.81
N LEU A 4 3.18 24.57 -12.75
CA LEU A 4 3.69 23.59 -11.79
C LEU A 4 2.57 23.01 -10.92
N ILE A 5 1.59 23.81 -10.55
CA ILE A 5 0.42 23.33 -9.79
C ILE A 5 -0.42 22.39 -10.65
N ASN A 6 -0.66 22.73 -11.92
CA ASN A 6 -1.37 21.86 -12.85
C ASN A 6 -0.62 20.54 -13.07
N GLU A 7 0.70 20.59 -13.25
CA GLU A 7 1.53 19.39 -13.36
C GLU A 7 1.43 18.51 -12.09
N LEU A 8 1.45 19.12 -10.92
CA LEU A 8 1.24 18.41 -9.66
C LEU A 8 -0.15 17.75 -9.60
N ILE A 9 -1.20 18.47 -9.96
CA ILE A 9 -2.57 17.94 -9.99
C ILE A 9 -2.67 16.73 -10.94
N ASP A 10 -2.05 16.79 -12.10
CA ASP A 10 -2.04 15.68 -13.06
C ASP A 10 -1.30 14.45 -12.52
N ILE A 11 -0.18 14.65 -11.84
CA ILE A 11 0.55 13.57 -11.16
C ILE A 11 -0.33 12.94 -10.06
N LEU A 12 -0.96 13.77 -9.22
CA LEU A 12 -1.84 13.29 -8.14
C LEU A 12 -3.06 12.52 -8.69
N ARG A 13 -3.63 12.95 -9.79
CA ARG A 13 -4.70 12.21 -10.49
C ARG A 13 -4.23 10.86 -11.00
N GLY A 14 -3.03 10.79 -11.54
CA GLY A 14 -2.42 9.54 -11.97
C GLY A 14 -2.14 8.59 -10.79
N GLN A 15 -1.66 9.12 -9.67
CA GLN A 15 -1.50 8.35 -8.43
C GLN A 15 -2.85 7.85 -7.89
N LEU A 16 -3.88 8.68 -7.90
CA LEU A 16 -5.23 8.30 -7.49
C LEU A 16 -5.74 7.12 -8.33
N GLN A 17 -5.58 7.17 -9.64
CA GLN A 17 -5.95 6.07 -10.53
C GLN A 17 -5.20 4.78 -10.17
N ASN A 18 -3.90 4.86 -9.90
CA ASN A 18 -3.12 3.70 -9.47
C ASN A 18 -3.62 3.12 -8.14
N TYR A 19 -3.97 3.94 -7.17
CA TYR A 19 -4.51 3.48 -5.90
C TYR A 19 -5.91 2.89 -6.04
N ASP A 20 -6.75 3.45 -6.91
CA ASP A 20 -8.07 2.89 -7.23
C ASP A 20 -7.95 1.49 -7.85
N GLU A 21 -7.00 1.30 -8.78
CA GLU A 21 -6.70 -0.01 -9.35
C GLU A 21 -6.21 -1.00 -8.29
N LEU A 22 -5.34 -0.58 -7.37
CA LEU A 22 -4.88 -1.41 -6.24
C LEU A 22 -6.02 -1.78 -5.31
N LEU A 23 -6.97 -0.88 -5.07
CA LEU A 23 -8.14 -1.14 -4.24
C LEU A 23 -9.04 -2.21 -4.87
N VAL A 24 -9.27 -2.15 -6.17
CA VAL A 24 -10.01 -3.20 -6.93
C VAL A 24 -9.30 -4.55 -6.81
N LEU A 25 -7.99 -4.59 -7.05
CA LEU A 25 -7.20 -5.82 -6.91
C LEU A 25 -7.21 -6.35 -5.47
N GLY A 26 -7.17 -5.48 -4.47
CA GLY A 26 -7.26 -5.85 -3.07
C GLY A 26 -8.59 -6.51 -2.72
N THR A 27 -9.69 -6.03 -3.30
CA THR A 27 -11.01 -6.63 -3.14
C THR A 27 -11.11 -8.00 -3.82
N GLU A 28 -10.57 -8.15 -5.03
CA GLU A 28 -10.48 -9.44 -5.72
C GLU A 28 -9.60 -10.43 -4.95
N LYS A 29 -8.48 -9.95 -4.43
CA LYS A 29 -7.51 -10.73 -3.63
C LYS A 29 -8.18 -11.37 -2.42
N ARG A 30 -9.11 -10.68 -1.77
CA ARG A 30 -9.89 -11.22 -0.64
C ARG A 30 -10.59 -12.54 -1.00
N ASN A 31 -11.30 -12.55 -2.10
CA ASN A 31 -12.03 -13.73 -2.57
C ASN A 31 -11.08 -14.86 -2.96
N VAL A 32 -9.99 -14.52 -3.61
CA VAL A 32 -8.95 -15.47 -4.03
C VAL A 32 -8.28 -16.14 -2.83
N ILE A 33 -7.99 -15.38 -1.77
CA ILE A 33 -7.44 -15.93 -0.51
C ILE A 33 -8.43 -16.89 0.15
N VAL A 34 -9.69 -16.51 0.27
CA VAL A 34 -10.75 -17.33 0.87
C VAL A 34 -10.94 -18.65 0.10
N ASN A 35 -10.82 -18.62 -1.22
CA ASN A 35 -10.95 -19.79 -2.08
C ASN A 35 -9.67 -20.62 -2.23
N ASN A 36 -8.57 -20.22 -1.59
CA ASN A 36 -7.25 -20.86 -1.69
C ASN A 36 -6.76 -21.02 -3.15
N ASP A 37 -7.10 -20.08 -4.02
CA ASP A 37 -6.64 -20.05 -5.42
C ASP A 37 -5.25 -19.41 -5.50
N THR A 38 -4.22 -20.23 -5.33
CA THR A 38 -2.83 -19.78 -5.29
C THR A 38 -2.33 -19.24 -6.64
N GLN A 39 -2.84 -19.78 -7.76
CA GLN A 39 -2.46 -19.30 -9.09
C GLN A 39 -3.01 -17.91 -9.38
N MET A 40 -4.27 -17.66 -9.03
CA MET A 40 -4.88 -16.35 -9.18
C MET A 40 -4.26 -15.34 -8.21
N LEU A 41 -3.95 -15.76 -6.97
CA LEU A 41 -3.25 -14.91 -6.00
C LEU A 41 -1.89 -14.44 -6.54
N GLN A 42 -1.14 -15.32 -7.21
CA GLN A 42 0.13 -14.97 -7.83
C GLN A 42 -0.05 -13.95 -8.95
N LYS A 43 -1.08 -14.10 -9.79
CA LYS A 43 -1.40 -13.15 -10.86
C LYS A 43 -1.76 -11.77 -10.30
N ILE A 44 -2.59 -11.72 -9.26
CA ILE A 44 -2.97 -10.47 -8.60
C ILE A 44 -1.73 -9.80 -8.00
N THR A 45 -0.86 -10.54 -7.32
CA THR A 45 0.37 -10.00 -6.74
C THR A 45 1.31 -9.44 -7.82
N GLN A 46 1.43 -10.07 -8.97
CA GLN A 46 2.19 -9.54 -10.10
C GLN A 46 1.59 -8.24 -10.63
N ALA A 47 0.26 -8.18 -10.76
CA ALA A 47 -0.43 -6.96 -11.17
C ALA A 47 -0.25 -5.81 -10.15
N GLU A 48 -0.36 -6.10 -8.86
CA GLU A 48 -0.10 -5.13 -7.78
C GLU A 48 1.33 -4.59 -7.87
N ASN A 49 2.33 -5.46 -8.03
CA ASN A 49 3.74 -5.05 -8.13
C ASN A 49 3.99 -4.15 -9.35
N SER A 50 3.34 -4.41 -10.47
CA SER A 50 3.41 -3.57 -11.67
C SER A 50 2.86 -2.16 -11.39
N ILE A 51 1.71 -2.07 -10.72
CA ILE A 51 1.08 -0.78 -10.36
C ILE A 51 1.95 -0.03 -9.34
N ILE A 52 2.49 -0.72 -8.34
CA ILE A 52 3.39 -0.14 -7.33
C ILE A 52 4.63 0.46 -8.00
N GLY A 53 5.24 -0.26 -8.95
CA GLY A 53 6.38 0.25 -9.72
C GLY A 53 6.04 1.49 -10.54
N ARG A 54 4.87 1.51 -11.17
CA ARG A 54 4.36 2.68 -11.90
C ARG A 54 4.13 3.87 -10.95
N ASN A 55 3.55 3.61 -9.79
CA ASN A 55 3.28 4.64 -8.79
C ASN A 55 4.57 5.21 -8.17
N GLN A 56 5.60 4.40 -7.99
CA GLN A 56 6.91 4.85 -7.51
C GLN A 56 7.55 5.87 -8.47
N ARG A 57 7.42 5.67 -9.78
CA ARG A 57 7.89 6.64 -10.78
C ARG A 57 7.12 7.96 -10.69
N MET A 58 5.81 7.90 -10.45
CA MET A 58 4.98 9.10 -10.25
C MET A 58 5.35 9.82 -8.95
N GLU A 59 5.65 9.09 -7.88
CA GLU A 59 6.10 9.68 -6.62
C GLU A 59 7.41 10.46 -6.79
N ASN A 60 8.36 9.93 -7.51
CA ASN A 60 9.60 10.64 -7.81
C ASN A 60 9.34 11.95 -8.58
N LYS A 61 8.44 11.93 -9.56
CA LYS A 61 8.03 13.15 -10.29
C LYS A 61 7.31 14.13 -9.36
N ARG A 62 6.43 13.64 -8.49
CA ARG A 62 5.73 14.49 -7.52
C ARG A 62 6.71 15.24 -6.63
N LEU A 63 7.71 14.54 -6.10
CA LEU A 63 8.75 15.15 -5.25
C LEU A 63 9.56 16.22 -6.00
N GLU A 64 9.87 15.97 -7.27
CA GLU A 64 10.57 16.95 -8.11
C GLU A 64 9.73 18.22 -8.33
N VAL A 65 8.45 18.06 -8.67
CA VAL A 65 7.54 19.19 -8.88
C VAL A 65 7.34 19.97 -7.58
N ILE A 66 7.17 19.30 -6.44
CA ILE A 66 7.06 19.95 -5.11
C ILE A 66 8.31 20.77 -4.82
N LYS A 67 9.51 20.23 -5.10
CA LYS A 67 10.76 20.97 -4.93
C LYS A 67 10.79 22.23 -5.81
N ASN A 68 10.34 22.14 -7.04
CA ASN A 68 10.28 23.29 -7.95
C ASN A 68 9.28 24.33 -7.44
N ILE A 69 8.10 23.92 -6.97
CA ILE A 69 7.11 24.81 -6.36
C ILE A 69 7.68 25.51 -5.11
N ALA A 70 8.34 24.76 -4.23
CA ALA A 70 8.95 25.28 -3.02
C ALA A 70 10.03 26.34 -3.36
N ASN A 71 10.86 26.10 -4.37
CA ASN A 71 11.84 27.07 -4.85
C ASN A 71 11.18 28.38 -5.34
N VAL A 72 10.09 28.27 -6.10
CA VAL A 72 9.36 29.45 -6.60
C VAL A 72 8.71 30.24 -5.47
N LEU A 73 8.21 29.53 -4.45
CA LEU A 73 7.58 30.13 -3.27
C LEU A 73 8.58 30.60 -2.21
N ASN A 74 9.86 30.32 -2.40
CA ASN A 74 10.91 30.54 -1.40
C ASN A 74 10.58 29.86 -0.07
N TYR A 75 10.12 28.60 -0.15
CA TYR A 75 9.69 27.77 0.97
C TYR A 75 10.61 26.54 1.10
N ASP A 76 10.73 25.96 2.31
CA ASP A 76 11.44 24.69 2.45
C ASP A 76 10.61 23.54 1.88
N ALA A 77 11.18 22.81 0.91
CA ALA A 77 10.51 21.69 0.27
C ALA A 77 10.15 20.55 1.24
N ASN A 78 10.92 20.41 2.33
CA ASN A 78 10.65 19.38 3.35
C ASN A 78 9.46 19.73 4.26
N GLU A 79 9.13 21.01 4.34
CA GLU A 79 8.02 21.52 5.15
C GLU A 79 6.73 21.75 4.32
N LEU A 80 6.84 21.71 2.99
CA LEU A 80 5.73 21.96 2.09
C LEU A 80 4.81 20.73 1.99
N THR A 81 3.74 20.72 2.77
CA THR A 81 2.70 19.70 2.70
C THR A 81 1.64 20.05 1.66
N MET A 82 0.84 19.06 1.21
CA MET A 82 -0.30 19.32 0.33
C MET A 82 -1.32 20.29 0.95
N SER A 83 -1.50 20.23 2.26
CA SER A 83 -2.41 21.12 2.99
C SER A 83 -1.87 22.55 3.07
N SER A 84 -0.58 22.72 3.37
CA SER A 84 0.06 24.04 3.37
C SER A 84 0.12 24.65 1.96
N LEU A 85 0.37 23.83 0.94
CA LEU A 85 0.32 24.31 -0.45
C LEU A 85 -1.08 24.78 -0.84
N ALA A 86 -2.13 24.03 -0.48
CA ALA A 86 -3.50 24.42 -0.74
C ALA A 86 -3.84 25.77 -0.09
N GLU A 87 -3.38 26.01 1.13
CA GLU A 87 -3.58 27.33 1.78
C GLU A 87 -2.82 28.46 1.07
N LEU A 88 -1.58 28.19 0.64
CA LEU A 88 -0.74 29.17 -0.08
C LEU A 88 -1.31 29.60 -1.44
N ILE A 89 -2.01 28.69 -2.13
CA ILE A 89 -2.67 29.00 -3.42
C ILE A 89 -4.15 29.34 -3.27
N LYS A 90 -4.63 29.60 -2.06
CA LYS A 90 -6.01 29.96 -1.79
C LYS A 90 -6.37 31.24 -2.57
N GLY A 91 -7.40 31.14 -3.40
CA GLY A 91 -7.81 32.21 -4.31
C GLY A 91 -7.24 32.12 -5.74
N GLN A 92 -6.38 31.15 -6.01
CA GLN A 92 -6.00 30.80 -7.38
C GLN A 92 -7.00 29.81 -7.98
N GLU A 93 -7.05 29.75 -9.29
CA GLU A 93 -8.00 28.90 -10.02
C GLU A 93 -7.80 27.40 -9.71
N GLU A 94 -6.56 26.98 -9.55
CA GLU A 94 -6.16 25.59 -9.31
C GLU A 94 -6.45 25.09 -7.88
N HIS A 95 -6.77 25.99 -6.95
CA HIS A 95 -7.00 25.63 -5.54
C HIS A 95 -8.08 24.54 -5.38
N GLY A 96 -9.22 24.71 -6.06
CA GLY A 96 -10.34 23.77 -5.95
C GLY A 96 -9.98 22.37 -6.42
N GLU A 97 -9.28 22.25 -7.52
CA GLU A 97 -8.85 20.96 -8.09
C GLU A 97 -7.79 20.28 -7.21
N LEU A 98 -6.85 21.05 -6.66
CA LEU A 98 -5.83 20.52 -5.75
C LEU A 98 -6.46 19.95 -4.48
N VAL A 99 -7.39 20.67 -3.88
CA VAL A 99 -8.12 20.23 -2.69
C VAL A 99 -8.92 18.96 -2.98
N GLU A 100 -9.65 18.93 -4.09
CA GLU A 100 -10.46 17.78 -4.48
C GLU A 100 -9.60 16.50 -4.66
N VAL A 101 -8.52 16.59 -5.42
CA VAL A 101 -7.65 15.42 -5.66
C VAL A 101 -6.94 14.97 -4.38
N ARG A 102 -6.50 15.90 -3.54
CA ARG A 102 -5.91 15.60 -2.22
C ARG A 102 -6.89 14.82 -1.34
N ASP A 103 -8.12 15.27 -1.25
CA ASP A 103 -9.13 14.66 -0.38
C ASP A 103 -9.52 13.28 -0.89
N LYS A 104 -9.68 13.09 -2.20
CA LYS A 104 -9.90 11.78 -2.82
C LYS A 104 -8.73 10.82 -2.61
N LEU A 105 -7.49 11.30 -2.73
CA LEU A 105 -6.30 10.49 -2.44
C LEU A 105 -6.30 10.00 -1.00
N LYS A 106 -6.59 10.87 -0.05
CA LYS A 106 -6.65 10.51 1.37
C LYS A 106 -7.71 9.44 1.61
N GLU A 107 -8.91 9.61 1.06
CA GLU A 107 -10.01 8.65 1.20
C GLU A 107 -9.63 7.28 0.60
N THR A 108 -9.08 7.27 -0.62
CA THR A 108 -8.67 6.03 -1.29
C THR A 108 -7.52 5.33 -0.55
N LEU A 109 -6.53 6.07 -0.06
CA LEU A 109 -5.43 5.50 0.73
C LEU A 109 -5.91 4.91 2.06
N ASP A 110 -6.85 5.55 2.75
CA ASP A 110 -7.45 5.01 3.97
C ASP A 110 -8.21 3.72 3.68
N ALA A 111 -8.99 3.67 2.60
CA ALA A 111 -9.70 2.47 2.16
C ALA A 111 -8.72 1.33 1.77
N LEU A 112 -7.64 1.66 1.06
CA LEU A 112 -6.61 0.70 0.66
C LEU A 112 -5.89 0.11 1.87
N LYS A 113 -5.58 0.92 2.87
CA LYS A 113 -5.00 0.46 4.13
C LYS A 113 -5.90 -0.54 4.85
N VAL A 114 -7.18 -0.25 4.97
CA VAL A 114 -8.17 -1.15 5.59
C VAL A 114 -8.25 -2.48 4.82
N GLU A 115 -8.28 -2.43 3.49
CA GLU A 115 -8.35 -3.63 2.66
C GLU A 115 -7.07 -4.47 2.76
N ASN A 116 -5.90 -3.84 2.75
CA ASN A 116 -4.62 -4.54 2.91
C ASN A 116 -4.50 -5.20 4.29
N ASP A 117 -4.90 -4.52 5.37
CA ASP A 117 -4.90 -5.08 6.71
C ASP A 117 -5.84 -6.29 6.81
N ARG A 118 -7.00 -6.22 6.18
CA ARG A 118 -7.97 -7.33 6.10
C ARG A 118 -7.40 -8.52 5.35
N ASN A 119 -6.79 -8.30 4.19
CA ASN A 119 -6.17 -9.34 3.39
C ASN A 119 -4.98 -9.99 4.10
N ALA A 120 -4.17 -9.23 4.82
CA ALA A 120 -3.07 -9.75 5.64
C ALA A 120 -3.57 -10.71 6.71
N LYS A 121 -4.65 -10.37 7.41
CA LYS A 121 -5.27 -11.25 8.42
C LYS A 121 -5.86 -12.52 7.81
N LEU A 122 -6.48 -12.43 6.63
CA LEU A 122 -7.00 -13.60 5.91
C LEU A 122 -5.89 -14.54 5.46
N LEU A 123 -4.77 -14.01 4.97
CA LEU A 123 -3.59 -14.80 4.60
C LEU A 123 -3.00 -15.53 5.80
N GLU A 124 -2.85 -14.86 6.93
CA GLU A 124 -2.38 -15.44 8.19
C GLU A 124 -3.28 -16.61 8.61
N SER A 125 -4.59 -16.40 8.66
CA SER A 125 -5.57 -17.46 9.00
C SER A 125 -5.52 -18.64 8.03
N SER A 126 -5.33 -18.38 6.73
CA SER A 126 -5.20 -19.44 5.72
C SER A 126 -3.93 -20.27 5.90
N ILE A 127 -2.82 -19.63 6.24
CA ILE A 127 -1.54 -20.30 6.52
C ILE A 127 -1.68 -21.16 7.78
N ASP A 128 -2.29 -20.67 8.85
CA ASP A 128 -2.53 -21.39 10.08
C ASP A 128 -3.41 -22.63 9.85
N PHE A 129 -4.46 -22.49 9.04
CA PHE A 129 -5.32 -23.61 8.65
C PHE A 129 -4.55 -24.69 7.86
N ILE A 130 -3.71 -24.29 6.89
CA ILE A 130 -2.89 -25.22 6.12
C ILE A 130 -1.90 -25.96 7.02
N ASN A 131 -1.24 -25.25 7.92
CA ASN A 131 -0.30 -25.86 8.86
C ASN A 131 -0.99 -26.86 9.77
N LEU A 132 -2.16 -26.52 10.31
CA LEU A 132 -2.96 -27.44 11.11
C LEU A 132 -3.38 -28.67 10.29
N SER A 133 -3.81 -28.50 9.04
CA SER A 133 -4.21 -29.59 8.16
C SER A 133 -3.04 -30.53 7.86
N VAL A 134 -1.84 -30.00 7.62
CA VAL A 134 -0.63 -30.78 7.40
C VAL A 134 -0.26 -31.58 8.66
N ASP A 135 -0.35 -30.97 9.84
CA ASP A 135 -0.06 -31.63 11.10
C ASP A 135 -1.05 -32.76 11.41
N LEU A 136 -2.32 -32.60 11.07
CA LEU A 136 -3.35 -33.65 11.19
C LEU A 136 -3.14 -34.80 10.21
N MET A 137 -2.55 -34.55 9.04
CA MET A 137 -2.22 -35.58 8.04
C MET A 137 -0.94 -36.37 8.37
N ARG A 138 -0.08 -35.86 9.23
CA ARG A 138 1.09 -36.59 9.68
C ARG A 138 0.63 -37.70 10.65
N ILE A 139 0.80 -38.98 10.21
CA ILE A 139 0.56 -40.13 11.07
C ILE A 139 1.56 -40.04 12.23
N PRO A 140 1.13 -40.06 13.49
CA PRO A 140 2.03 -39.93 14.62
C PRO A 140 2.85 -41.20 14.77
N ASP A 141 4.04 -41.23 14.20
CA ASP A 141 5.11 -42.11 14.67
C ASP A 141 5.83 -41.39 15.82
N ASN A 142 5.44 -41.73 17.05
CA ASN A 142 5.98 -41.29 18.34
C ASN A 142 5.44 -39.98 18.96
N ASN A 143 4.89 -40.18 20.15
CA ASN A 143 4.46 -39.19 21.14
C ASN A 143 5.52 -38.13 21.56
N GLU A 144 6.73 -38.15 21.04
CA GLU A 144 7.79 -37.20 21.39
C GLU A 144 7.79 -35.91 20.59
N SER A 145 7.17 -35.89 19.42
CA SER A 145 7.15 -34.68 18.58
C SER A 145 6.20 -33.62 19.09
N TYR A 146 5.15 -33.99 19.79
CA TYR A 146 4.13 -33.05 20.28
C TYR A 146 4.62 -32.14 21.43
N HIS A 147 5.62 -32.59 22.19
CA HIS A 147 6.18 -31.79 23.28
C HIS A 147 7.29 -30.82 22.84
N ARG A 148 7.91 -31.03 21.66
CA ARG A 148 8.98 -30.15 21.18
C ARG A 148 8.47 -28.87 20.54
N GLN A 149 7.27 -28.87 19.96
CA GLN A 149 6.70 -27.67 19.34
C GLN A 149 6.12 -26.67 20.35
N ARG A 150 5.78 -27.09 21.57
CA ARG A 150 5.31 -26.20 22.65
C ARG A 150 6.41 -25.37 23.32
N LYS A 151 7.70 -25.62 23.02
CA LYS A 151 8.84 -24.89 23.57
C LYS A 151 9.48 -23.87 22.59
N ARG A 152 8.83 -23.50 21.53
CA ARG A 152 9.22 -22.26 20.80
C ARG A 152 8.74 -21.10 21.63
N GLN A 153 9.67 -20.50 22.38
CA GLN A 153 9.43 -19.25 23.11
C GLN A 153 8.99 -18.17 22.13
N PRO A 154 7.99 -17.34 22.47
CA PRO A 154 7.70 -16.13 21.73
C PRO A 154 8.86 -15.15 21.97
N GLY A 155 9.76 -15.01 21.02
CA GLY A 155 10.89 -14.11 21.20
C GLY A 155 11.89 -13.99 20.05
N GLU A 156 11.77 -14.76 18.99
CA GLU A 156 12.61 -14.55 17.80
C GLU A 156 11.76 -14.48 16.52
N GLU A 157 10.98 -13.45 16.41
CA GLU A 157 10.56 -12.93 15.12
C GLU A 157 11.75 -12.19 14.50
N LYS A 158 12.64 -12.93 13.85
CA LYS A 158 13.47 -12.32 12.82
C LYS A 158 12.55 -12.01 11.65
N GLY A 159 12.13 -10.75 11.59
CA GLY A 159 11.31 -10.23 10.53
C GLY A 159 11.91 -10.52 9.16
N PHE A 160 11.17 -11.22 8.32
CA PHE A 160 11.51 -11.50 6.93
C PHE A 160 11.36 -10.24 6.04
N PHE A 161 11.04 -9.12 6.64
CA PHE A 161 10.92 -7.81 6.01
C PHE A 161 11.77 -6.77 6.76
N ASP A 162 13.08 -6.95 6.75
CA ASP A 162 13.98 -5.82 6.97
C ASP A 162 14.17 -5.13 5.60
N ALA A 163 13.28 -4.21 5.30
CA ALA A 163 13.46 -3.28 4.20
C ALA A 163 14.64 -2.38 4.55
N LYS A 164 15.81 -2.71 4.03
CA LYS A 164 16.94 -1.81 4.01
C LYS A 164 16.53 -0.51 3.32
N ARG A 165 16.72 0.57 4.04
CA ARG A 165 16.64 1.94 3.57
C ARG A 165 17.48 2.18 2.32
#